data_b66d83e135e872dcbb509d393f85d794
#
_entry.id   b66d83e135e872dcbb509d393f85d794
#
_cell.length_a   1.000
_cell.length_b   1.000
_cell.length_c   1.000
_cell.angle_alpha   90.00
_cell.angle_beta   90.00
_cell.angle_gamma   90.00
#
_symmetry.space_group_name_H-M   'P 1'
#
loop_
_entity.id
_entity.type
_entity.pdbx_description
1 polymer ?
#
loop_
_entity_poly.entity_id
_entity_poly.type
_entity_poly.pdbx_seq_one_letter_code
_entity_poly.pdbx_strand_id
1 'polypeptide(L)'
;MKISYGITVHNEADELNKLLEVLVKHTDTEDEIIICDDYSNKETKDVIDHWELHSADSKTFKVYQRKLDGNFSDQKNSVIEKATGDYIFQIDADEYPNEILLQQLKQIIEMNDGVDLIWIPRVNTIEGMEQQHIQRWGWRVTENNWVNYPDYQARVFRRDESIRWTRPLHEYIKGCKTYAHLPPHEELSLYHPKTI
;
A
#
# COMPACT_ATOMS: atom_id res chain seq x y z
N MET A 1 -14.30 9.11 -10.41
CA MET A 1 -13.38 9.23 -9.24
C MET A 1 -12.06 8.58 -9.61
N LYS A 2 -10.98 9.30 -9.47
CA LYS A 2 -9.62 8.85 -9.76
C LYS A 2 -8.90 8.46 -8.45
N ILE A 3 -8.14 7.37 -8.47
CA ILE A 3 -7.32 6.92 -7.34
C ILE A 3 -5.83 7.04 -7.71
N SER A 4 -5.02 7.54 -6.78
CA SER A 4 -3.57 7.53 -6.86
C SER A 4 -3.03 6.38 -5.99
N TYR A 5 -2.45 5.36 -6.61
CA TYR A 5 -1.76 4.28 -5.92
C TYR A 5 -0.33 4.71 -5.64
N GLY A 6 -0.03 5.02 -4.38
CA GLY A 6 1.27 5.54 -3.95
C GLY A 6 2.14 4.46 -3.35
N ILE A 7 3.34 4.25 -3.87
CA ILE A 7 4.26 3.19 -3.47
C ILE A 7 5.58 3.81 -3.01
N THR A 8 6.07 3.35 -1.86
CA THR A 8 7.45 3.60 -1.42
C THR A 8 8.24 2.30 -1.50
N VAL A 9 9.44 2.33 -2.08
CA VAL A 9 10.24 1.12 -2.34
C VAL A 9 11.74 1.33 -2.08
N HIS A 10 12.40 0.28 -1.54
CA HIS A 10 13.85 0.21 -1.41
C HIS A 10 14.34 -1.25 -1.50
N ASN A 11 14.96 -1.63 -2.64
CA ASN A 11 15.57 -2.97 -2.86
C ASN A 11 14.57 -4.16 -2.73
N GLU A 12 13.36 -4.01 -3.23
CA GLU A 12 12.25 -4.97 -3.10
C GLU A 12 11.74 -5.36 -4.50
N ALA A 13 12.63 -5.93 -5.35
CA ALA A 13 12.32 -6.20 -6.76
C ALA A 13 11.15 -7.19 -6.95
N ASP A 14 11.18 -8.32 -6.26
CA ASP A 14 10.18 -9.39 -6.41
C ASP A 14 8.82 -8.95 -5.84
N GLU A 15 8.82 -8.31 -4.68
CA GLU A 15 7.63 -7.79 -4.00
C GLU A 15 6.97 -6.69 -4.84
N LEU A 16 7.77 -5.71 -5.30
CA LEU A 16 7.28 -4.64 -6.15
C LEU A 16 6.73 -5.18 -7.47
N ASN A 17 7.39 -6.15 -8.09
CA ASN A 17 6.89 -6.76 -9.32
C ASN A 17 5.50 -7.37 -9.12
N LYS A 18 5.30 -8.11 -8.03
CA LYS A 18 4.02 -8.69 -7.69
C LYS A 18 2.94 -7.63 -7.43
N LEU A 19 3.29 -6.57 -6.69
CA LEU A 19 2.37 -5.46 -6.44
C LEU A 19 1.95 -4.78 -7.74
N LEU A 20 2.90 -4.46 -8.63
CA LEU A 20 2.61 -3.78 -9.90
C LEU A 20 1.80 -4.66 -10.85
N GLU A 21 2.04 -5.99 -10.90
CA GLU A 21 1.22 -6.93 -11.67
C GLU A 21 -0.25 -6.84 -11.25
N VAL A 22 -0.52 -6.87 -9.95
CA VAL A 22 -1.88 -6.78 -9.41
C VAL A 22 -2.52 -5.43 -9.70
N LEU A 23 -1.79 -4.32 -9.49
CA LEU A 23 -2.31 -2.98 -9.73
C LEU A 23 -2.61 -2.72 -11.21
N VAL A 24 -1.69 -3.05 -12.11
CA VAL A 24 -1.88 -2.82 -13.55
C VAL A 24 -3.06 -3.62 -14.09
N LYS A 25 -3.25 -4.84 -13.60
CA LYS A 25 -4.31 -5.73 -14.05
C LYS A 25 -5.71 -5.37 -13.54
N HIS A 26 -5.83 -4.86 -12.31
CA HIS A 26 -7.10 -4.76 -11.61
C HIS A 26 -7.57 -3.33 -11.29
N THR A 27 -6.80 -2.29 -11.66
CA THR A 27 -7.20 -0.89 -11.48
C THR A 27 -7.67 -0.27 -12.80
N ASP A 28 -8.41 0.84 -12.73
CA ASP A 28 -8.92 1.53 -13.91
C ASP A 28 -7.83 2.30 -14.66
N THR A 29 -8.04 2.54 -15.96
CA THR A 29 -7.07 3.26 -16.80
C THR A 29 -6.91 4.74 -16.43
N GLU A 30 -7.90 5.35 -15.79
CA GLU A 30 -7.86 6.73 -15.31
C GLU A 30 -7.04 6.91 -14.03
N ASP A 31 -6.80 5.81 -13.30
CA ASP A 31 -6.00 5.82 -12.08
C ASP A 31 -4.52 5.99 -12.39
N GLU A 32 -3.73 6.36 -11.39
CA GLU A 32 -2.29 6.54 -11.55
C GLU A 32 -1.50 5.75 -10.51
N ILE A 33 -0.31 5.35 -10.88
CA ILE A 33 0.67 4.68 -10.01
C ILE A 33 1.84 5.63 -9.80
N ILE A 34 2.16 5.91 -8.53
CA ILE A 34 3.22 6.82 -8.13
C ILE A 34 4.26 6.02 -7.35
N ILE A 35 5.49 5.96 -7.84
CA ILE A 35 6.58 5.22 -7.20
C ILE A 35 7.63 6.20 -6.69
N CYS A 36 7.85 6.18 -5.37
CA CYS A 36 8.94 6.85 -4.70
C CYS A 36 10.06 5.83 -4.43
N ASP A 37 11.09 5.85 -5.27
CA ASP A 37 12.25 4.96 -5.14
C ASP A 37 13.32 5.58 -4.22
N ASP A 38 13.66 4.90 -3.13
CA ASP A 38 14.74 5.28 -2.22
C ASP A 38 16.10 4.78 -2.75
N TYR A 39 16.47 5.19 -3.95
CA TYR A 39 17.75 4.84 -4.59
C TYR A 39 18.05 3.33 -4.57
N SER A 40 17.07 2.54 -4.97
CA SER A 40 17.16 1.08 -5.02
C SER A 40 18.27 0.57 -5.92
N ASN A 41 18.58 -0.71 -5.75
CA ASN A 41 19.50 -1.48 -6.56
C ASN A 41 19.00 -1.62 -8.02
N LYS A 42 19.86 -2.22 -8.85
CA LYS A 42 19.56 -2.38 -10.28
C LYS A 42 18.35 -3.27 -10.53
N GLU A 43 18.21 -4.34 -9.76
CA GLU A 43 17.11 -5.30 -9.92
C GLU A 43 15.75 -4.64 -9.70
N THR A 44 15.61 -3.82 -8.67
CA THR A 44 14.37 -3.07 -8.40
C THR A 44 14.11 -2.01 -9.47
N LYS A 45 15.15 -1.31 -9.94
CA LYS A 45 15.03 -0.35 -11.04
C LYS A 45 14.60 -1.00 -12.35
N ASP A 46 15.16 -2.16 -12.69
CA ASP A 46 14.76 -2.91 -13.89
C ASP A 46 13.26 -3.28 -13.85
N VAL A 47 12.72 -3.60 -12.67
CA VAL A 47 11.27 -3.84 -12.49
C VAL A 47 10.46 -2.56 -12.73
N ILE A 48 10.87 -1.43 -12.17
CA ILE A 48 10.20 -0.14 -12.35
C ILE A 48 10.17 0.23 -13.84
N ASP A 49 11.32 0.21 -14.50
CA ASP A 49 11.47 0.54 -15.91
C ASP A 49 10.64 -0.39 -16.81
N HIS A 50 10.59 -1.69 -16.46
CA HIS A 50 9.77 -2.67 -17.18
C HIS A 50 8.28 -2.28 -17.15
N TRP A 51 7.72 -2.05 -15.95
CA TRP A 51 6.30 -1.76 -15.81
C TRP A 51 5.93 -0.38 -16.36
N GLU A 52 6.76 0.65 -16.18
CA GLU A 52 6.54 1.97 -16.75
C GLU A 52 6.47 1.91 -18.29
N LEU A 53 7.40 1.19 -18.93
CA LEU A 53 7.44 1.04 -20.38
C LEU A 53 6.27 0.22 -20.94
N HIS A 54 5.99 -0.94 -20.33
CA HIS A 54 5.01 -1.90 -20.88
C HIS A 54 3.56 -1.57 -20.51
N SER A 55 3.34 -0.64 -19.59
CA SER A 55 2.00 -0.21 -19.18
C SER A 55 1.66 1.21 -19.60
N ALA A 56 2.52 1.89 -20.36
CA ALA A 56 2.36 3.30 -20.74
C ALA A 56 1.03 3.60 -21.47
N ASP A 57 0.51 2.64 -22.23
CA ASP A 57 -0.76 2.79 -22.96
C ASP A 57 -2.00 2.56 -22.07
N SER A 58 -1.83 1.96 -20.90
CA SER A 58 -2.93 1.55 -20.01
C SER A 58 -2.94 2.24 -18.66
N LYS A 59 -1.81 2.78 -18.21
CA LYS A 59 -1.63 3.40 -16.89
C LYS A 59 -0.75 4.64 -16.95
N THR A 60 -1.06 5.59 -16.07
CA THR A 60 -0.16 6.73 -15.82
C THR A 60 0.79 6.36 -14.70
N PHE A 61 2.07 6.28 -15.03
CA PHE A 61 3.15 6.13 -14.05
C PHE A 61 3.80 7.47 -13.75
N LYS A 62 4.15 7.69 -12.48
CA LYS A 62 4.98 8.79 -12.00
C LYS A 62 6.08 8.22 -11.15
N VAL A 63 7.28 8.12 -11.70
CA VAL A 63 8.45 7.56 -11.00
C VAL A 63 9.41 8.68 -10.63
N TYR A 64 9.91 8.66 -9.40
CA TYR A 64 10.94 9.60 -8.94
C TYR A 64 11.76 9.01 -7.82
N GLN A 65 12.98 9.54 -7.64
CA GLN A 65 13.85 9.15 -6.56
C GLN A 65 13.82 10.17 -5.42
N ARG A 66 13.74 9.66 -4.20
CA ARG A 66 13.84 10.44 -2.97
C ARG A 66 14.48 9.60 -1.88
N LYS A 67 15.55 10.11 -1.28
CA LYS A 67 16.22 9.46 -0.17
C LYS A 67 15.36 9.47 1.08
N LEU A 68 15.27 8.33 1.75
CA LEU A 68 14.49 8.16 2.99
C LEU A 68 15.00 9.06 4.12
N ASP A 69 16.33 9.15 4.29
CA ASP A 69 16.99 9.91 5.38
C ASP A 69 16.40 9.62 6.78
N GLY A 70 15.93 8.38 7.00
CA GLY A 70 15.34 7.94 8.26
C GLY A 70 13.95 8.52 8.57
N ASN A 71 13.26 9.11 7.58
CA ASN A 71 11.95 9.72 7.76
C ASN A 71 10.91 9.15 6.78
N PHE A 72 10.20 8.12 7.20
CA PHE A 72 9.15 7.48 6.39
C PHE A 72 7.95 8.39 6.12
N SER A 73 7.57 9.26 7.07
CA SER A 73 6.44 10.17 6.85
C SER A 73 6.72 11.18 5.74
N ASP A 74 7.93 11.73 5.67
CA ASP A 74 8.31 12.65 4.59
C ASP A 74 8.35 11.95 3.23
N GLN A 75 8.75 10.68 3.21
CA GLN A 75 8.74 9.88 1.98
C GLN A 75 7.31 9.64 1.51
N LYS A 76 6.41 9.19 2.39
CA LYS A 76 4.98 9.02 2.08
C LYS A 76 4.29 10.34 1.72
N ASN A 77 4.63 11.45 2.38
CA ASN A 77 4.10 12.77 2.04
C ASN A 77 4.55 13.25 0.66
N SER A 78 5.76 12.91 0.23
CA SER A 78 6.21 13.26 -1.13
C SER A 78 5.38 12.56 -2.22
N VAL A 79 4.83 11.37 -1.93
CA VAL A 79 3.87 10.69 -2.80
C VAL A 79 2.54 11.45 -2.86
N ILE A 80 2.03 11.91 -1.70
CA ILE A 80 0.81 12.73 -1.63
C ILE A 80 0.93 14.01 -2.48
N GLU A 81 2.10 14.67 -2.46
CA GLU A 81 2.36 15.88 -3.24
C GLU A 81 2.30 15.67 -4.75
N LYS A 82 2.61 14.46 -5.21
CA LYS A 82 2.57 14.10 -6.65
C LYS A 82 1.24 13.51 -7.09
N ALA A 83 0.38 13.15 -6.13
CA ALA A 83 -0.92 12.56 -6.38
C ALA A 83 -1.89 13.57 -6.99
N THR A 84 -2.69 13.13 -7.97
CA THR A 84 -3.75 13.92 -8.61
C THR A 84 -5.12 13.28 -8.49
N GLY A 85 -5.21 12.07 -7.93
CA GLY A 85 -6.48 11.39 -7.66
C GLY A 85 -7.30 12.06 -6.56
N ASP A 86 -8.56 11.72 -6.48
CA ASP A 86 -9.47 12.17 -5.42
C ASP A 86 -9.15 11.51 -4.08
N TYR A 87 -8.68 10.26 -4.15
CA TYR A 87 -8.20 9.46 -3.04
C TYR A 87 -6.81 8.91 -3.33
N ILE A 88 -6.08 8.62 -2.26
CA ILE A 88 -4.76 8.01 -2.29
C ILE A 88 -4.86 6.65 -1.62
N PHE A 89 -4.35 5.61 -2.28
CA PHE A 89 -4.09 4.31 -1.70
C PHE A 89 -2.58 4.17 -1.51
N GLN A 90 -2.11 4.41 -0.29
CA GLN A 90 -0.69 4.27 0.07
C GLN A 90 -0.38 2.80 0.38
N ILE A 91 0.57 2.22 -0.35
CA ILE A 91 0.95 0.80 -0.24
C ILE A 91 2.47 0.74 -0.08
N ASP A 92 2.96 -0.07 0.86
CA ASP A 92 4.38 -0.37 0.97
C ASP A 92 4.73 -1.47 -0.06
N ALA A 93 5.94 -1.47 -0.63
CA ALA A 93 6.27 -2.36 -1.75
C ALA A 93 6.19 -3.87 -1.42
N ASP A 94 6.31 -4.22 -0.13
CA ASP A 94 6.16 -5.60 0.38
C ASP A 94 4.70 -6.00 0.67
N GLU A 95 3.73 -5.16 0.30
CA GLU A 95 2.30 -5.41 0.41
C GLU A 95 1.65 -5.52 -0.98
N TYR A 96 0.55 -6.25 -1.09
CA TYR A 96 -0.30 -6.20 -2.29
C TYR A 96 -1.77 -6.39 -1.93
N PRO A 97 -2.69 -5.62 -2.55
CA PRO A 97 -4.12 -5.75 -2.31
C PRO A 97 -4.70 -7.04 -2.92
N ASN A 98 -5.72 -7.59 -2.28
CA ASN A 98 -6.56 -8.59 -2.95
C ASN A 98 -7.23 -7.97 -4.19
N GLU A 99 -7.37 -8.74 -5.26
CA GLU A 99 -7.96 -8.27 -6.53
C GLU A 99 -9.40 -7.78 -6.36
N ILE A 100 -10.19 -8.43 -5.51
CA ILE A 100 -11.58 -8.04 -5.22
C ILE A 100 -11.62 -6.68 -4.52
N LEU A 101 -10.70 -6.43 -3.58
CA LEU A 101 -10.56 -5.11 -2.96
C LEU A 101 -10.34 -4.02 -4.00
N LEU A 102 -9.43 -4.23 -4.96
CA LEU A 102 -9.16 -3.25 -6.02
C LEU A 102 -10.38 -3.02 -6.92
N GLN A 103 -11.03 -4.09 -7.35
CA GLN A 103 -12.22 -4.02 -8.21
C GLN A 103 -13.41 -3.31 -7.53
N GLN A 104 -13.52 -3.42 -6.21
CA GLN A 104 -14.62 -2.83 -5.44
C GLN A 104 -14.25 -1.49 -4.79
N LEU A 105 -12.99 -1.06 -4.84
CA LEU A 105 -12.50 0.06 -4.03
C LEU A 105 -13.27 1.37 -4.28
N LYS A 106 -13.56 1.70 -5.54
CA LYS A 106 -14.33 2.91 -5.88
C LYS A 106 -15.74 2.84 -5.33
N GLN A 107 -16.39 1.69 -5.44
CA GLN A 107 -17.73 1.48 -4.86
C GLN A 107 -17.69 1.56 -3.33
N ILE A 108 -16.67 0.98 -2.70
CA ILE A 108 -16.47 1.09 -1.25
C ILE A 108 -16.33 2.55 -0.81
N ILE A 109 -15.55 3.34 -1.54
CA ILE A 109 -15.38 4.77 -1.24
C ILE A 109 -16.70 5.52 -1.42
N GLU A 110 -17.45 5.25 -2.49
CA GLU A 110 -18.76 5.87 -2.74
C GLU A 110 -19.81 5.53 -1.66
N MET A 111 -19.82 4.28 -1.19
CA MET A 111 -20.69 3.86 -0.08
C MET A 111 -20.30 4.48 1.27
N ASN A 112 -19.08 4.99 1.40
CA ASN A 112 -18.55 5.69 2.56
C ASN A 112 -18.32 7.18 2.24
N ASP A 113 -19.19 7.80 1.48
CA ASP A 113 -19.06 9.22 1.11
C ASP A 113 -18.88 10.10 2.35
N GLY A 114 -17.93 11.04 2.28
CA GLY A 114 -17.55 11.90 3.40
C GLY A 114 -16.56 11.29 4.38
N VAL A 115 -16.11 10.04 4.19
CA VAL A 115 -15.04 9.44 4.99
C VAL A 115 -13.67 9.88 4.48
N ASP A 116 -12.83 10.37 5.41
CA ASP A 116 -11.49 10.83 5.09
C ASP A 116 -10.48 9.70 5.02
N LEU A 117 -10.67 8.63 5.81
CA LEU A 117 -9.72 7.52 5.95
C LEU A 117 -10.43 6.18 6.05
N ILE A 118 -10.01 5.21 5.25
CA ILE A 118 -10.46 3.82 5.32
C ILE A 118 -9.29 2.95 5.81
N TRP A 119 -9.54 2.23 6.90
CA TRP A 119 -8.64 1.23 7.44
C TRP A 119 -8.89 -0.11 6.76
N ILE A 120 -7.80 -0.70 6.23
CA ILE A 120 -7.84 -1.97 5.50
C ILE A 120 -7.23 -3.05 6.38
N PRO A 121 -7.89 -4.23 6.56
CA PRO A 121 -7.29 -5.35 7.25
C PRO A 121 -6.10 -5.89 6.45
N ARG A 122 -5.06 -6.36 7.15
CA ARG A 122 -3.86 -6.92 6.54
C ARG A 122 -3.65 -8.36 7.00
N VAL A 123 -3.43 -9.24 6.05
CA VAL A 123 -3.06 -10.64 6.24
C VAL A 123 -1.53 -10.73 6.26
N ASN A 124 -0.96 -10.93 7.43
CA ASN A 124 0.48 -11.20 7.57
C ASN A 124 0.71 -12.71 7.55
N THR A 125 1.54 -13.18 6.62
CA THR A 125 2.04 -14.56 6.61
C THR A 125 3.54 -14.56 6.80
N ILE A 126 4.08 -15.54 7.52
CA ILE A 126 5.52 -15.60 7.83
C ILE A 126 6.03 -16.98 7.45
N GLU A 127 6.82 -17.04 6.37
CA GLU A 127 7.49 -18.26 5.95
C GLU A 127 8.58 -18.62 6.96
N GLY A 128 8.71 -19.90 7.29
CA GLY A 128 9.66 -20.39 8.31
C GLY A 128 9.21 -20.15 9.74
N MET A 129 7.94 -19.73 9.99
CA MET A 129 7.40 -19.55 11.33
C MET A 129 7.34 -20.88 12.10
N GLU A 130 7.90 -20.88 13.29
CA GLU A 130 7.88 -22.03 14.23
C GLU A 130 7.22 -21.63 15.56
N GLN A 131 6.85 -22.63 16.36
CA GLN A 131 6.19 -22.42 17.66
C GLN A 131 7.04 -21.54 18.61
N GLN A 132 8.35 -21.65 18.58
CA GLN A 132 9.25 -20.81 19.38
C GLN A 132 9.14 -19.31 19.00
N HIS A 133 8.91 -18.98 17.73
CA HIS A 133 8.71 -17.61 17.27
C HIS A 133 7.39 -17.04 17.77
N ILE A 134 6.32 -17.84 17.68
CA ILE A 134 4.98 -17.46 18.17
C ILE A 134 5.05 -17.14 19.67
N GLN A 135 5.68 -18.00 20.48
CA GLN A 135 5.81 -17.79 21.92
C GLN A 135 6.70 -16.56 22.26
N ARG A 136 7.83 -16.42 21.57
CA ARG A 136 8.78 -15.33 21.81
C ARG A 136 8.19 -13.95 21.57
N TRP A 137 7.39 -13.81 20.50
CA TRP A 137 6.81 -12.51 20.09
C TRP A 137 5.33 -12.35 20.48
N GLY A 138 4.73 -13.36 21.15
CA GLY A 138 3.35 -13.30 21.59
C GLY A 138 2.33 -13.18 20.44
N TRP A 139 2.64 -13.78 19.30
CA TRP A 139 1.77 -13.69 18.12
C TRP A 139 0.48 -14.49 18.32
N ARG A 140 -0.64 -13.94 17.86
CA ARG A 140 -1.86 -14.70 17.63
C ARG A 140 -1.81 -15.23 16.20
N VAL A 141 -2.03 -16.51 16.03
CA VAL A 141 -2.03 -17.17 14.71
C VAL A 141 -3.39 -17.80 14.49
N THR A 142 -4.01 -17.48 13.35
CA THR A 142 -5.30 -18.05 12.95
C THR A 142 -5.13 -19.45 12.38
N GLU A 143 -6.25 -20.17 12.13
CA GLU A 143 -6.25 -21.48 11.46
C GLU A 143 -5.64 -21.41 10.04
N ASN A 144 -5.70 -20.24 9.39
CA ASN A 144 -5.08 -19.99 8.07
C ASN A 144 -3.60 -19.60 8.17
N ASN A 145 -2.95 -19.72 9.33
CA ASN A 145 -1.58 -19.27 9.61
C ASN A 145 -1.37 -17.75 9.44
N TRP A 146 -2.41 -16.93 9.62
CA TRP A 146 -2.29 -15.48 9.60
C TRP A 146 -1.89 -14.94 10.96
N VAL A 147 -0.88 -14.09 10.98
CA VAL A 147 -0.33 -13.52 12.21
C VAL A 147 -1.03 -12.22 12.56
N ASN A 148 -1.57 -12.17 13.79
CA ASN A 148 -2.24 -11.00 14.38
C ASN A 148 -3.42 -10.43 13.57
N TYR A 149 -4.04 -11.22 12.71
CA TYR A 149 -5.20 -10.79 11.91
C TYR A 149 -6.42 -10.46 12.77
N PRO A 150 -7.21 -9.41 12.43
CA PRO A 150 -6.95 -8.40 11.43
C PRO A 150 -5.92 -7.37 11.92
N ASP A 151 -4.90 -7.10 11.12
CA ASP A 151 -3.91 -6.07 11.38
C ASP A 151 -4.28 -4.82 10.55
N TYR A 152 -5.11 -3.96 11.10
CA TYR A 152 -5.65 -2.82 10.36
C TYR A 152 -4.60 -1.78 10.02
N GLN A 153 -4.54 -1.40 8.75
CA GLN A 153 -3.64 -0.41 8.19
C GLN A 153 -4.40 0.81 7.64
N ALA A 154 -3.95 2.00 7.98
CA ALA A 154 -4.45 3.25 7.43
C ALA A 154 -3.90 3.43 6.01
N ARG A 155 -4.66 3.02 4.99
CA ARG A 155 -4.12 2.93 3.61
C ARG A 155 -4.85 3.75 2.58
N VAL A 156 -6.17 3.90 2.66
CA VAL A 156 -6.94 4.66 1.67
C VAL A 156 -7.46 5.92 2.33
N PHE A 157 -7.12 7.08 1.78
CA PHE A 157 -7.53 8.36 2.35
C PHE A 157 -7.77 9.41 1.27
N ARG A 158 -8.64 10.37 1.60
CA ARG A 158 -8.97 11.51 0.75
C ARG A 158 -7.72 12.35 0.51
N ARG A 159 -7.50 12.79 -0.73
CA ARG A 159 -6.44 13.75 -1.02
C ARG A 159 -6.86 15.15 -0.57
N ASP A 160 -6.38 15.55 0.59
CA ASP A 160 -6.63 16.86 1.19
C ASP A 160 -5.31 17.43 1.74
N GLU A 161 -5.15 18.74 1.70
CA GLU A 161 -3.92 19.40 2.19
C GLU A 161 -3.67 19.21 3.69
N SER A 162 -4.73 19.01 4.48
CA SER A 162 -4.64 18.78 5.92
C SER A 162 -4.26 17.35 6.27
N ILE A 163 -4.42 16.38 5.35
CA ILE A 163 -4.16 14.96 5.59
C ILE A 163 -2.70 14.64 5.26
N ARG A 164 -1.91 14.32 6.28
CA ARG A 164 -0.47 14.07 6.15
C ARG A 164 0.01 12.98 7.11
N TRP A 165 1.00 12.23 6.65
CA TRP A 165 1.79 11.35 7.50
C TRP A 165 2.67 12.15 8.45
N THR A 166 2.85 11.65 9.66
CA THR A 166 3.63 12.31 10.73
C THR A 166 4.45 11.29 11.49
N ARG A 167 5.56 11.73 12.06
CA ARG A 167 6.64 11.00 12.72
C ARG A 167 7.60 10.31 11.73
N PRO A 168 8.90 10.40 11.99
CA PRO A 168 9.92 9.75 11.17
C PRO A 168 9.80 8.22 11.16
N LEU A 169 9.50 7.62 12.33
CA LEU A 169 9.32 6.18 12.54
C LEU A 169 7.96 5.94 13.21
N HIS A 170 7.35 4.79 12.92
CA HIS A 170 5.99 4.45 13.38
C HIS A 170 5.01 5.57 13.00
N GLU A 171 5.09 5.93 11.73
CA GLU A 171 4.29 7.00 11.15
C GLU A 171 2.80 6.70 11.22
N TYR A 172 2.02 7.73 11.40
CA TYR A 172 0.57 7.68 11.34
C TYR A 172 0.01 8.89 10.62
N ILE A 173 -1.19 8.73 10.07
CA ILE A 173 -1.85 9.79 9.31
C ILE A 173 -2.60 10.73 10.23
N LYS A 174 -2.49 12.04 10.00
CA LYS A 174 -3.21 13.12 10.69
C LYS A 174 -4.08 13.89 9.70
N GLY A 175 -5.02 14.68 10.26
CA GLY A 175 -5.90 15.56 9.49
C GLY A 175 -7.25 14.92 9.15
N CYS A 176 -7.37 13.59 9.21
CA CYS A 176 -8.65 12.89 9.02
C CYS A 176 -9.61 13.20 10.18
N LYS A 177 -10.85 13.55 9.85
CA LYS A 177 -11.94 13.82 10.81
C LYS A 177 -12.90 12.63 10.92
N THR A 178 -13.02 11.88 9.84
CA THR A 178 -13.91 10.73 9.71
C THR A 178 -13.15 9.51 9.21
N TYR A 179 -13.53 8.33 9.68
CA TYR A 179 -12.89 7.10 9.25
C TYR A 179 -13.85 5.91 9.26
N ALA A 180 -13.56 4.93 8.42
CA ALA A 180 -14.23 3.64 8.37
C ALA A 180 -13.20 2.51 8.46
N HIS A 181 -13.64 1.32 8.90
CA HIS A 181 -12.86 0.09 8.84
C HIS A 181 -13.57 -0.88 7.90
N LEU A 182 -12.84 -1.48 6.99
CA LEU A 182 -13.40 -2.56 6.20
C LEU A 182 -13.65 -3.79 7.08
N PRO A 183 -14.67 -4.59 6.76
CA PRO A 183 -14.86 -5.89 7.44
C PRO A 183 -13.59 -6.75 7.33
N PRO A 184 -13.27 -7.57 8.35
CA PRO A 184 -12.08 -8.43 8.33
C PRO A 184 -12.31 -9.68 7.45
N HIS A 185 -12.50 -9.47 6.16
CA HIS A 185 -12.61 -10.49 5.13
C HIS A 185 -11.35 -10.51 4.27
N GLU A 186 -10.91 -11.69 3.87
CA GLU A 186 -9.71 -11.87 3.06
C GLU A 186 -9.78 -11.08 1.75
N GLU A 187 -10.94 -11.10 1.10
CA GLU A 187 -11.17 -10.39 -0.16
C GLU A 187 -11.03 -8.86 -0.05
N LEU A 188 -11.15 -8.33 1.17
CA LEU A 188 -11.02 -6.89 1.45
C LEU A 188 -9.69 -6.54 2.13
N SER A 189 -8.71 -7.43 2.06
CA SER A 189 -7.44 -7.32 2.80
C SER A 189 -6.26 -6.99 1.89
N LEU A 190 -5.21 -6.47 2.53
CA LEU A 190 -3.85 -6.47 2.01
C LEU A 190 -3.15 -7.78 2.37
N TYR A 191 -2.32 -8.30 1.50
CA TYR A 191 -1.37 -9.36 1.83
C TYR A 191 0.01 -8.77 2.13
N HIS A 192 0.68 -9.34 3.11
CA HIS A 192 2.00 -8.95 3.55
C HIS A 192 2.80 -10.20 3.93
N PRO A 193 3.33 -10.93 2.92
CA PRO A 193 4.17 -12.10 3.15
C PRO A 193 5.54 -11.67 3.64
N LYS A 194 6.04 -12.38 4.66
CA LYS A 194 7.39 -12.18 5.22
C LYS A 194 8.12 -13.51 5.37
N THR A 195 9.43 -13.43 5.45
CA THR A 195 10.31 -14.55 5.82
C THR A 195 10.98 -14.24 7.16
N ILE A 196 11.21 -15.26 8.00
CA ILE A 196 11.96 -15.13 9.27
C ILE A 196 13.46 -14.95 9.01
#